data_93ea7dc69aeb067c78c5f6ad300e2432
#
_entry.id   93ea7dc69aeb067c78c5f6ad300e2432
#
_cell.length_a   1.000
_cell.length_b   1.000
_cell.length_c   1.000
_cell.angle_alpha   90.00
_cell.angle_beta   90.00
_cell.angle_gamma   90.00
#
_symmetry.space_group_name_H-M   'P 1'
#
loop_
_entity.id
_entity.type
_entity.pdbx_description
1 polymer ?
#
loop_
_entity_poly.entity_id
_entity_poly.type
_entity_poly.pdbx_seq_one_letter_code
_entity_poly.pdbx_strand_id
1 'polypeptide(L)'
;MRILVVEDSKVVSRILQHLIAQELGCEVDFAEDFTSAKKLLASHDYFVAITDLNLPDAQEGEIVKQVLAQQIPCIVLTGSLDSKQRQRLLQLGIVDYILKENRFSYEYAVRLVKRLQRNKHVKVLVADDSVVSRKFVRSLLEQHLYQVIEADDGLSALDVLNTQEDIQLLITDYNMPGLDGFGLILKVRERFTREEMAIIGLSSDDDQSLSARFIKNGANDFLKKPFVHEEFHCRVLNTLDSLDMVRRLWEQANLDYLTEVYNRRYFFSRFEPQLSTLNQKQTAFSVGLLDIDFFKKVNDTYGHDIGDEVLIEFAQRLKQFFGQHFVVARFGGEEFVVAFKGLNGSKAFTLLDKFRANLAASPIKTSDGELNITTSIGVASLTGDSLDNLIQRADKALYDAKESGRNLVCIDS
;
A
#
# COMPACT_ATOMS: atom_id res chain seq x y z
N MET A 1 -16.12 -7.49 -8.89
CA MET A 1 -15.47 -6.93 -10.11
C MET A 1 -15.85 -7.84 -11.27
N ARG A 2 -16.28 -7.27 -12.40
CA ARG A 2 -16.64 -8.04 -13.61
C ARG A 2 -15.82 -7.55 -14.79
N ILE A 3 -15.30 -8.47 -15.60
CA ILE A 3 -14.42 -8.20 -16.75
C ILE A 3 -15.11 -8.70 -18.01
N LEU A 4 -15.03 -7.91 -19.09
CA LEU A 4 -15.45 -8.37 -20.42
C LEU A 4 -14.21 -8.77 -21.22
N VAL A 5 -14.24 -9.95 -21.82
CA VAL A 5 -13.23 -10.41 -22.77
C VAL A 5 -13.92 -10.61 -24.13
N VAL A 6 -13.45 -9.91 -25.17
CA VAL A 6 -13.97 -10.04 -26.53
C VAL A 6 -12.86 -10.60 -27.41
N GLU A 7 -12.98 -11.87 -27.79
CA GLU A 7 -11.93 -12.63 -28.47
C GLU A 7 -12.55 -13.79 -29.25
N ASP A 8 -12.30 -13.86 -30.55
CA ASP A 8 -12.83 -14.88 -31.43
C ASP A 8 -12.06 -16.22 -31.36
N SER A 9 -10.79 -16.16 -30.94
CA SER A 9 -9.94 -17.33 -30.76
C SER A 9 -10.28 -18.09 -29.48
N LYS A 10 -10.85 -19.29 -29.61
CA LYS A 10 -11.15 -20.18 -28.45
C LYS A 10 -9.90 -20.56 -27.65
N VAL A 11 -8.71 -20.55 -28.27
CA VAL A 11 -7.44 -20.85 -27.58
C VAL A 11 -7.06 -19.68 -26.68
N VAL A 12 -7.11 -18.46 -27.20
CA VAL A 12 -6.80 -17.24 -26.44
C VAL A 12 -7.82 -17.04 -25.30
N SER A 13 -9.11 -17.20 -25.60
CA SER A 13 -10.17 -17.12 -24.58
C SER A 13 -9.94 -18.08 -23.41
N ARG A 14 -9.56 -19.33 -23.67
CA ARG A 14 -9.23 -20.32 -22.63
C ARG A 14 -8.00 -19.93 -21.80
N ILE A 15 -6.96 -19.40 -22.46
CA ILE A 15 -5.75 -18.92 -21.78
C ILE A 15 -6.11 -17.77 -20.83
N LEU A 16 -6.85 -16.76 -21.32
CA LEU A 16 -7.31 -15.63 -20.51
C LEU A 16 -8.21 -16.06 -19.36
N GLN A 17 -9.16 -16.98 -19.63
CA GLN A 17 -10.05 -17.54 -18.60
C GLN A 17 -9.24 -18.18 -17.46
N HIS A 18 -8.25 -18.99 -17.80
CA HIS A 18 -7.40 -19.65 -16.81
C HIS A 18 -6.58 -18.64 -16.01
N LEU A 19 -5.94 -17.66 -16.66
CA LEU A 19 -5.13 -16.64 -16.01
C LEU A 19 -5.98 -15.73 -15.11
N ILE A 20 -7.15 -15.30 -15.58
CA ILE A 20 -8.07 -14.45 -14.81
C ILE A 20 -8.56 -15.18 -13.55
N ALA A 21 -8.96 -16.46 -13.70
CA ALA A 21 -9.40 -17.27 -12.57
C ALA A 21 -8.28 -17.45 -11.52
N GLN A 22 -7.05 -17.66 -11.97
CA GLN A 22 -5.90 -17.89 -11.12
C GLN A 22 -5.43 -16.60 -10.40
N GLU A 23 -5.41 -15.46 -11.10
CA GLU A 23 -4.79 -14.23 -10.63
C GLU A 23 -5.77 -13.22 -9.99
N LEU A 24 -7.03 -13.22 -10.41
CA LEU A 24 -8.00 -12.18 -10.07
C LEU A 24 -9.21 -12.69 -9.30
N GLY A 25 -9.60 -13.96 -9.48
CA GLY A 25 -10.74 -14.57 -8.78
C GLY A 25 -12.07 -13.81 -8.95
N CYS A 26 -12.29 -13.18 -10.13
CA CYS A 26 -13.46 -12.34 -10.41
C CYS A 26 -14.33 -12.90 -11.52
N GLU A 27 -15.56 -12.36 -11.66
CA GLU A 27 -16.47 -12.71 -12.74
C GLU A 27 -15.93 -12.22 -14.08
N VAL A 28 -16.04 -13.06 -15.12
CA VAL A 28 -15.63 -12.75 -16.49
C VAL A 28 -16.66 -13.24 -17.48
N ASP A 29 -17.06 -12.36 -18.38
CA ASP A 29 -17.92 -12.69 -19.52
C ASP A 29 -17.09 -12.71 -20.81
N PHE A 30 -17.35 -13.69 -21.66
CA PHE A 30 -16.68 -13.87 -22.94
C PHE A 30 -17.64 -13.62 -24.09
N ALA A 31 -17.19 -12.87 -25.09
CA ALA A 31 -17.87 -12.68 -26.37
C ALA A 31 -16.92 -13.09 -27.51
N GLU A 32 -17.45 -13.81 -28.50
CA GLU A 32 -16.66 -14.27 -29.67
C GLU A 32 -16.74 -13.29 -30.85
N ASP A 33 -17.64 -12.29 -30.80
CA ASP A 33 -17.86 -11.30 -31.83
C ASP A 33 -18.38 -9.97 -31.27
N PHE A 34 -18.42 -8.93 -32.10
CA PHE A 34 -18.91 -7.61 -31.74
C PHE A 34 -20.40 -7.60 -31.34
N THR A 35 -21.22 -8.39 -32.05
CA THR A 35 -22.66 -8.46 -31.81
C THR A 35 -22.99 -9.03 -30.42
N SER A 36 -22.31 -10.10 -30.00
CA SER A 36 -22.43 -10.67 -28.65
C SER A 36 -21.87 -9.75 -27.57
N ALA A 37 -20.73 -9.12 -27.83
CA ALA A 37 -20.14 -8.14 -26.92
C ALA A 37 -21.09 -6.96 -26.66
N LYS A 38 -21.76 -6.46 -27.70
CA LYS A 38 -22.73 -5.35 -27.58
C LYS A 38 -23.94 -5.72 -26.71
N LYS A 39 -24.42 -6.97 -26.77
CA LYS A 39 -25.48 -7.47 -25.89
C LYS A 39 -25.05 -7.52 -24.43
N LEU A 40 -23.84 -8.01 -24.18
CA LEU A 40 -23.25 -8.06 -22.84
C LEU A 40 -23.03 -6.66 -22.25
N LEU A 41 -22.50 -5.73 -23.04
CA LEU A 41 -22.33 -4.33 -22.67
C LEU A 41 -23.65 -3.60 -22.36
N ALA A 42 -24.76 -4.04 -22.95
CA ALA A 42 -26.09 -3.50 -22.66
C ALA A 42 -26.74 -4.07 -21.40
N SER A 43 -26.27 -5.20 -20.89
CA SER A 43 -26.88 -5.94 -19.77
C SER A 43 -26.08 -5.91 -18.48
N HIS A 44 -24.79 -5.56 -18.53
CA HIS A 44 -23.91 -5.60 -17.37
C HIS A 44 -22.92 -4.42 -17.36
N ASP A 45 -22.53 -4.01 -16.16
CA ASP A 45 -21.45 -3.06 -15.93
C ASP A 45 -20.10 -3.78 -15.81
N TYR A 46 -19.10 -3.31 -16.52
CA TYR A 46 -17.77 -3.88 -16.53
C TYR A 46 -16.74 -2.92 -15.95
N PHE A 47 -15.81 -3.48 -15.19
CA PHE A 47 -14.66 -2.74 -14.66
C PHE A 47 -13.62 -2.42 -15.74
N VAL A 48 -13.37 -3.37 -16.65
CA VAL A 48 -12.42 -3.29 -17.74
C VAL A 48 -12.84 -4.24 -18.85
N ALA A 49 -12.53 -3.89 -20.09
CA ALA A 49 -12.66 -4.80 -21.22
C ALA A 49 -11.27 -5.13 -21.79
N ILE A 50 -11.06 -6.41 -22.10
CA ILE A 50 -9.94 -6.89 -22.90
C ILE A 50 -10.51 -7.27 -24.25
N THR A 51 -10.11 -6.60 -25.33
CA THR A 51 -10.75 -6.77 -26.64
C THR A 51 -9.73 -7.09 -27.71
N ASP A 52 -10.05 -8.06 -28.58
CA ASP A 52 -9.35 -8.15 -29.87
C ASP A 52 -9.66 -6.92 -30.71
N LEU A 53 -8.68 -6.44 -31.44
CA LEU A 53 -8.84 -5.35 -32.40
C LEU A 53 -9.63 -5.78 -33.62
N ASN A 54 -9.46 -7.03 -34.06
CA ASN A 54 -10.03 -7.57 -35.29
C ASN A 54 -11.00 -8.71 -34.95
N LEU A 55 -12.29 -8.43 -35.04
CA LEU A 55 -13.34 -9.42 -34.84
C LEU A 55 -13.96 -9.85 -36.16
N PRO A 56 -14.58 -11.03 -36.26
CA PRO A 56 -15.18 -11.52 -37.52
C PRO A 56 -16.22 -10.59 -38.14
N ASP A 57 -16.97 -9.87 -37.29
CA ASP A 57 -18.04 -8.93 -37.66
C ASP A 57 -17.66 -7.45 -37.45
N ALA A 58 -16.41 -7.14 -37.04
CA ALA A 58 -15.90 -5.79 -36.79
C ALA A 58 -14.36 -5.73 -36.88
N GLN A 59 -13.83 -5.32 -38.03
CA GLN A 59 -12.38 -5.40 -38.33
C GLN A 59 -11.59 -4.11 -38.12
N GLU A 60 -12.27 -2.98 -37.82
CA GLU A 60 -11.63 -1.67 -37.65
C GLU A 60 -11.61 -1.16 -36.20
N GLY A 61 -11.75 -2.08 -35.23
CA GLY A 61 -11.75 -1.73 -33.80
C GLY A 61 -13.00 -1.01 -33.34
N GLU A 62 -14.17 -1.31 -33.95
CA GLU A 62 -15.46 -0.75 -33.54
C GLU A 62 -15.80 -1.08 -32.11
N ILE A 63 -15.41 -2.28 -31.64
CA ILE A 63 -15.57 -2.70 -30.26
C ILE A 63 -14.88 -1.78 -29.27
N VAL A 64 -13.67 -1.31 -29.60
CA VAL A 64 -12.90 -0.39 -28.74
C VAL A 64 -13.68 0.91 -28.52
N LYS A 65 -14.22 1.48 -29.60
CA LYS A 65 -15.04 2.71 -29.51
C LYS A 65 -16.31 2.50 -28.68
N GLN A 66 -16.97 1.34 -28.84
CA GLN A 66 -18.17 0.98 -28.09
C GLN A 66 -17.92 0.84 -26.58
N VAL A 67 -16.79 0.21 -26.22
CA VAL A 67 -16.36 0.06 -24.83
C VAL A 67 -16.03 1.43 -24.21
N LEU A 68 -15.20 2.23 -24.90
CA LEU A 68 -14.81 3.55 -24.42
C LEU A 68 -15.98 4.54 -24.32
N ALA A 69 -16.99 4.43 -25.19
CA ALA A 69 -18.21 5.24 -25.11
C ALA A 69 -19.02 5.00 -23.82
N GLN A 70 -18.85 3.84 -23.17
CA GLN A 70 -19.41 3.52 -21.86
C GLN A 70 -18.45 3.83 -20.69
N GLN A 71 -17.36 4.55 -20.97
CA GLN A 71 -16.33 4.87 -19.98
C GLN A 71 -15.67 3.66 -19.33
N ILE A 72 -15.68 2.52 -20.02
CA ILE A 72 -15.03 1.28 -19.56
C ILE A 72 -13.57 1.32 -20.04
N PRO A 73 -12.55 1.18 -19.15
CA PRO A 73 -11.17 1.05 -19.54
C PRO A 73 -10.97 -0.12 -20.50
N CYS A 74 -10.25 0.12 -21.61
CA CYS A 74 -10.09 -0.86 -22.68
C CYS A 74 -8.60 -1.24 -22.84
N ILE A 75 -8.31 -2.53 -22.77
CA ILE A 75 -7.02 -3.13 -23.12
C ILE A 75 -7.20 -3.83 -24.45
N VAL A 76 -6.38 -3.49 -25.46
CA VAL A 76 -6.52 -4.05 -26.81
C VAL A 76 -5.50 -5.15 -27.03
N LEU A 77 -5.95 -6.33 -27.45
CA LEU A 77 -5.11 -7.41 -27.94
C LEU A 77 -5.10 -7.37 -29.46
N THR A 78 -3.95 -7.54 -30.09
CA THR A 78 -3.84 -7.58 -31.56
C THR A 78 -2.69 -8.47 -32.02
N GLY A 79 -2.87 -9.14 -33.15
CA GLY A 79 -1.81 -9.96 -33.75
C GLY A 79 -0.74 -9.14 -34.49
N SER A 80 -1.09 -7.93 -34.93
CA SER A 80 -0.17 -7.02 -35.62
C SER A 80 -0.66 -5.58 -35.43
N LEU A 81 0.26 -4.63 -35.47
CA LEU A 81 -0.07 -3.21 -35.30
C LEU A 81 0.90 -2.36 -36.14
N ASP A 82 0.37 -1.61 -37.09
CA ASP A 82 1.15 -0.60 -37.78
C ASP A 82 1.21 0.72 -37.01
N SER A 83 2.11 1.62 -37.41
CA SER A 83 2.32 2.89 -36.71
C SER A 83 1.08 3.80 -36.71
N LYS A 84 0.22 3.72 -37.74
CA LYS A 84 -1.01 4.53 -37.83
C LYS A 84 -2.10 3.99 -36.92
N GLN A 85 -2.28 2.68 -36.91
CA GLN A 85 -3.22 2.01 -36.02
C GLN A 85 -2.84 2.24 -34.54
N ARG A 86 -1.55 2.09 -34.20
CA ARG A 86 -1.02 2.40 -32.87
C ARG A 86 -1.38 3.83 -32.45
N GLN A 87 -1.06 4.82 -33.27
CA GLN A 87 -1.34 6.22 -32.96
C GLN A 87 -2.86 6.47 -32.78
N ARG A 88 -3.69 5.86 -33.64
CA ARG A 88 -5.16 5.95 -33.54
C ARG A 88 -5.69 5.36 -32.23
N LEU A 89 -5.21 4.18 -31.82
CA LEU A 89 -5.62 3.54 -30.56
C LEU A 89 -5.26 4.39 -29.34
N LEU A 90 -4.03 4.91 -29.30
CA LEU A 90 -3.59 5.79 -28.21
C LEU A 90 -4.41 7.09 -28.14
N GLN A 91 -4.76 7.68 -29.30
CA GLN A 91 -5.64 8.86 -29.35
C GLN A 91 -7.07 8.58 -28.89
N LEU A 92 -7.56 7.34 -29.01
CA LEU A 92 -8.87 6.95 -28.49
C LEU A 92 -8.90 6.87 -26.96
N GLY A 93 -7.74 6.84 -26.29
CA GLY A 93 -7.65 6.78 -24.83
C GLY A 93 -7.79 5.36 -24.27
N ILE A 94 -7.31 4.35 -24.98
CA ILE A 94 -7.20 2.99 -24.44
C ILE A 94 -6.18 2.96 -23.30
N VAL A 95 -6.31 1.98 -22.41
CA VAL A 95 -5.32 1.76 -21.34
C VAL A 95 -3.99 1.34 -21.93
N ASP A 96 -3.99 0.30 -22.77
CA ASP A 96 -2.79 -0.20 -23.44
C ASP A 96 -3.19 -1.09 -24.63
N TYR A 97 -2.24 -1.34 -25.53
CA TYR A 97 -2.35 -2.38 -26.54
C TYR A 97 -1.25 -3.43 -26.35
N ILE A 98 -1.56 -4.68 -26.64
CA ILE A 98 -0.70 -5.80 -26.38
C ILE A 98 -0.65 -6.69 -27.62
N LEU A 99 0.57 -6.97 -28.12
CA LEU A 99 0.76 -7.88 -29.25
C LEU A 99 0.60 -9.33 -28.79
N LYS A 100 -0.19 -10.12 -29.53
CA LYS A 100 -0.46 -11.55 -29.27
C LYS A 100 0.72 -12.42 -29.71
N GLU A 101 1.91 -12.20 -29.18
CA GLU A 101 3.12 -12.91 -29.59
C GLU A 101 3.33 -14.23 -28.87
N ASN A 102 3.03 -14.24 -27.57
CA ASN A 102 3.30 -15.38 -26.71
C ASN A 102 2.44 -15.34 -25.43
N ARG A 103 2.61 -16.36 -24.58
CA ARG A 103 1.88 -16.45 -23.30
C ARG A 103 2.13 -15.25 -22.36
N PHE A 104 3.33 -14.69 -22.36
CA PHE A 104 3.65 -13.54 -21.49
C PHE A 104 2.83 -12.29 -21.84
N SER A 105 2.41 -12.15 -23.11
CA SER A 105 1.50 -11.07 -23.52
C SER A 105 0.16 -11.15 -22.80
N TYR A 106 -0.40 -12.33 -22.65
CA TYR A 106 -1.69 -12.52 -21.94
C TYR A 106 -1.54 -12.38 -20.42
N GLU A 107 -0.43 -12.86 -19.87
CA GLU A 107 -0.09 -12.65 -18.46
C GLU A 107 0.08 -11.16 -18.15
N TYR A 108 0.67 -10.38 -19.08
CA TYR A 108 0.76 -8.93 -18.94
C TYR A 108 -0.61 -8.27 -18.97
N ALA A 109 -1.51 -8.67 -19.86
CA ALA A 109 -2.88 -8.14 -19.88
C ALA A 109 -3.60 -8.34 -18.55
N VAL A 110 -3.52 -9.54 -17.97
CA VAL A 110 -4.16 -9.86 -16.68
C VAL A 110 -3.49 -9.07 -15.53
N ARG A 111 -2.16 -8.96 -15.52
CA ARG A 111 -1.45 -8.12 -14.55
C ARG A 111 -1.86 -6.65 -14.64
N LEU A 112 -2.08 -6.14 -15.86
CA LEU A 112 -2.53 -4.77 -16.07
C LEU A 112 -3.94 -4.55 -15.48
N VAL A 113 -4.86 -5.51 -15.63
CA VAL A 113 -6.18 -5.46 -14.97
C VAL A 113 -6.04 -5.38 -13.44
N LYS A 114 -5.19 -6.23 -12.86
CA LYS A 114 -4.90 -6.21 -11.42
C LYS A 114 -4.34 -4.87 -10.97
N ARG A 115 -3.49 -4.28 -11.80
CA ARG A 115 -2.91 -2.95 -11.56
C ARG A 115 -3.97 -1.86 -11.59
N LEU A 116 -4.86 -1.85 -12.60
CA LEU A 116 -5.96 -0.89 -12.69
C LEU A 116 -6.86 -0.90 -11.44
N GLN A 117 -7.13 -2.08 -10.88
CA GLN A 117 -7.90 -2.21 -9.64
C GLN A 117 -7.21 -1.49 -8.46
N ARG A 118 -5.89 -1.62 -8.36
CA ARG A 118 -5.09 -0.96 -7.31
C ARG A 118 -4.97 0.54 -7.54
N ASN A 119 -4.79 0.96 -8.78
CA ASN A 119 -4.57 2.35 -9.15
C ASN A 119 -5.71 3.28 -8.72
N LYS A 120 -6.95 2.77 -8.60
CA LYS A 120 -8.09 3.52 -8.06
C LYS A 120 -7.86 4.11 -6.66
N HIS A 121 -6.92 3.54 -5.91
CA HIS A 121 -6.59 3.96 -4.55
C HIS A 121 -5.22 4.66 -4.48
N VAL A 122 -4.55 4.85 -5.62
CA VAL A 122 -3.24 5.51 -5.69
C VAL A 122 -3.44 6.97 -6.03
N LYS A 123 -3.02 7.86 -5.12
CA LYS A 123 -3.00 9.31 -5.33
C LYS A 123 -1.67 9.73 -5.95
N VAL A 124 -1.76 10.49 -7.03
CA VAL A 124 -0.61 11.04 -7.76
C VAL A 124 -0.72 12.55 -7.78
N LEU A 125 0.29 13.26 -7.28
CA LEU A 125 0.40 14.71 -7.37
C LEU A 125 1.19 15.07 -8.63
N VAL A 126 0.63 15.94 -9.47
CA VAL A 126 1.28 16.47 -10.69
C VAL A 126 1.54 17.95 -10.49
N ALA A 127 2.80 18.35 -10.44
CA ALA A 127 3.27 19.73 -10.33
C ALA A 127 3.91 20.17 -11.66
N ASP A 128 3.29 21.12 -12.34
CA ASP A 128 3.76 21.65 -13.63
C ASP A 128 3.10 23.00 -13.85
N ASP A 129 3.82 24.06 -14.19
CA ASP A 129 3.27 25.41 -14.41
C ASP A 129 2.48 25.53 -15.72
N SER A 130 2.80 24.67 -16.69
CA SER A 130 2.08 24.61 -17.97
C SER A 130 0.74 23.88 -17.83
N VAL A 131 -0.35 24.58 -17.95
CA VAL A 131 -1.71 24.00 -17.95
C VAL A 131 -1.87 22.89 -19.00
N VAL A 132 -1.24 23.04 -20.17
CA VAL A 132 -1.32 22.05 -21.26
C VAL A 132 -0.56 20.77 -20.88
N SER A 133 0.67 20.91 -20.39
CA SER A 133 1.50 19.79 -19.92
C SER A 133 0.82 19.06 -18.77
N ARG A 134 0.33 19.81 -17.78
CA ARG A 134 -0.35 19.26 -16.59
C ARG A 134 -1.60 18.46 -16.97
N LYS A 135 -2.46 19.01 -17.83
CA LYS A 135 -3.65 18.30 -18.35
C LYS A 135 -3.29 17.05 -19.15
N PHE A 136 -2.21 17.10 -19.93
CA PHE A 136 -1.75 15.94 -20.69
C PHE A 136 -1.29 14.81 -19.75
N VAL A 137 -0.41 15.11 -18.78
CA VAL A 137 0.05 14.14 -17.77
C VAL A 137 -1.14 13.57 -16.98
N ARG A 138 -2.06 14.46 -16.57
CA ARG A 138 -3.30 14.05 -15.90
C ARG A 138 -4.10 13.04 -16.73
N SER A 139 -4.32 13.33 -18.03
CA SER A 139 -5.10 12.44 -18.89
C SER A 139 -4.48 11.05 -19.00
N LEU A 140 -3.14 10.96 -19.11
CA LEU A 140 -2.43 9.68 -19.13
C LEU A 140 -2.62 8.90 -17.83
N LEU A 141 -2.56 9.56 -16.69
CA LEU A 141 -2.74 8.90 -15.39
C LEU A 141 -4.18 8.43 -15.18
N GLU A 142 -5.17 9.28 -15.53
CA GLU A 142 -6.59 8.95 -15.41
C GLU A 142 -7.00 7.77 -16.30
N GLN A 143 -6.39 7.60 -17.50
CA GLN A 143 -6.56 6.41 -18.34
C GLN A 143 -6.19 5.11 -17.61
N HIS A 144 -5.22 5.18 -16.71
CA HIS A 144 -4.81 4.07 -15.85
C HIS A 144 -5.48 4.09 -14.46
N LEU A 145 -6.56 4.86 -14.30
CA LEU A 145 -7.40 4.97 -13.10
C LEU A 145 -6.70 5.50 -11.84
N TYR A 146 -5.60 6.26 -11.98
CA TYR A 146 -5.00 6.96 -10.84
C TYR A 146 -5.87 8.14 -10.39
N GLN A 147 -5.84 8.46 -9.10
CA GLN A 147 -6.43 9.68 -8.55
C GLN A 147 -5.42 10.82 -8.68
N VAL A 148 -5.71 11.80 -9.54
CA VAL A 148 -4.77 12.87 -9.86
C VAL A 148 -5.12 14.15 -9.11
N ILE A 149 -4.13 14.70 -8.40
CA ILE A 149 -4.15 16.01 -7.76
C ILE A 149 -3.19 16.90 -8.53
N GLU A 150 -3.57 18.13 -8.81
CA GLU A 150 -2.76 19.08 -9.59
C GLU A 150 -2.24 20.21 -8.70
N ALA A 151 -1.02 20.66 -8.99
CA ALA A 151 -0.42 21.87 -8.48
C ALA A 151 0.21 22.64 -9.64
N ASP A 152 0.14 23.95 -9.61
CA ASP A 152 0.63 24.82 -10.68
C ASP A 152 2.05 25.35 -10.45
N ASP A 153 2.60 25.12 -9.26
CA ASP A 153 4.00 25.38 -8.91
C ASP A 153 4.49 24.53 -7.75
N GLY A 154 5.76 24.66 -7.41
CA GLY A 154 6.38 23.88 -6.33
C GLY A 154 5.87 24.24 -4.94
N LEU A 155 5.41 25.47 -4.68
CA LEU A 155 4.88 25.87 -3.38
C LEU A 155 3.47 25.31 -3.17
N SER A 156 2.60 25.42 -4.17
CA SER A 156 1.26 24.80 -4.14
C SER A 156 1.35 23.28 -4.00
N ALA A 157 2.36 22.64 -4.62
CA ALA A 157 2.62 21.22 -4.43
C ALA A 157 2.98 20.86 -2.98
N LEU A 158 3.80 21.68 -2.30
CA LEU A 158 4.11 21.47 -0.89
C LEU A 158 2.88 21.66 0.01
N ASP A 159 2.02 22.64 -0.28
CA ASP A 159 0.78 22.86 0.47
C ASP A 159 -0.18 21.67 0.33
N VAL A 160 -0.28 21.09 -0.87
CA VAL A 160 -1.02 19.85 -1.09
C VAL A 160 -0.45 18.71 -0.25
N LEU A 161 0.88 18.51 -0.25
CA LEU A 161 1.54 17.46 0.54
C LEU A 161 1.42 17.68 2.07
N ASN A 162 1.17 18.91 2.53
CA ASN A 162 0.93 19.20 3.93
C ASN A 162 -0.51 18.92 4.38
N THR A 163 -1.46 19.00 3.44
CA THR A 163 -2.90 18.91 3.73
C THR A 163 -3.51 17.57 3.32
N GLN A 164 -2.88 16.88 2.38
CA GLN A 164 -3.34 15.58 1.87
C GLN A 164 -2.37 14.48 2.28
N GLU A 165 -2.91 13.47 2.93
CA GLU A 165 -2.20 12.23 3.24
C GLU A 165 -2.32 11.24 2.07
N ASP A 166 -1.47 10.20 2.07
CA ASP A 166 -1.50 9.06 1.15
C ASP A 166 -1.14 9.34 -0.31
N ILE A 167 -0.46 10.45 -0.62
CA ILE A 167 0.12 10.66 -1.94
C ILE A 167 1.33 9.72 -2.10
N GLN A 168 1.25 8.83 -3.11
CA GLN A 168 2.27 7.80 -3.32
C GLN A 168 3.29 8.18 -4.40
N LEU A 169 2.91 9.07 -5.33
CA LEU A 169 3.76 9.50 -6.42
C LEU A 169 3.64 11.01 -6.62
N LEU A 170 4.78 11.68 -6.71
CA LEU A 170 4.90 13.06 -7.21
C LEU A 170 5.51 13.01 -8.61
N ILE A 171 4.84 13.63 -9.58
CA ILE A 171 5.39 13.93 -10.91
C ILE A 171 5.60 15.43 -10.98
N THR A 172 6.84 15.88 -11.13
CA THR A 172 7.17 17.31 -11.10
C THR A 172 7.93 17.76 -12.33
N ASP A 173 7.48 18.88 -12.93
CA ASP A 173 8.31 19.57 -13.91
C ASP A 173 9.54 20.17 -13.25
N TYR A 174 10.62 20.32 -14.04
CA TYR A 174 11.84 20.97 -13.59
C TYR A 174 11.66 22.48 -13.48
N ASN A 175 11.18 23.10 -14.55
CA ASN A 175 11.07 24.54 -14.67
C ASN A 175 9.72 25.05 -14.17
N MET A 176 9.65 25.46 -12.91
CA MET A 176 8.46 26.07 -12.32
C MET A 176 8.85 27.41 -11.63
N PRO A 177 7.96 28.41 -11.62
CA PRO A 177 8.22 29.68 -10.94
C PRO A 177 8.29 29.51 -9.43
N GLY A 178 9.07 30.33 -8.76
CA GLY A 178 9.20 30.34 -7.31
C GLY A 178 10.04 29.19 -6.75
N LEU A 179 9.46 28.00 -6.61
CA LEU A 179 10.16 26.79 -6.21
C LEU A 179 10.20 25.83 -7.41
N ASP A 180 11.39 25.66 -7.99
CA ASP A 180 11.59 24.73 -9.11
C ASP A 180 11.45 23.26 -8.67
N GLY A 181 11.36 22.35 -9.64
CA GLY A 181 11.20 20.92 -9.34
C GLY A 181 12.33 20.33 -8.53
N PHE A 182 13.52 20.88 -8.64
CA PHE A 182 14.67 20.44 -7.88
C PHE A 182 14.56 20.83 -6.39
N GLY A 183 14.24 22.09 -6.13
CA GLY A 183 13.97 22.58 -4.79
C GLY A 183 12.78 21.86 -4.14
N LEU A 184 11.75 21.54 -4.93
CA LEU A 184 10.61 20.76 -4.45
C LEU A 184 11.06 19.35 -4.00
N ILE A 185 11.85 18.64 -4.80
CA ILE A 185 12.37 17.31 -4.44
C ILE A 185 13.14 17.34 -3.14
N LEU A 186 14.05 18.31 -2.97
CA LEU A 186 14.83 18.42 -1.73
C LEU A 186 13.92 18.58 -0.51
N LYS A 187 12.93 19.48 -0.58
CA LYS A 187 11.97 19.69 0.51
C LYS A 187 11.10 18.48 0.80
N VAL A 188 10.68 17.77 -0.24
CA VAL A 188 9.92 16.53 -0.09
C VAL A 188 10.76 15.45 0.59
N ARG A 189 12.04 15.35 0.26
CA ARG A 189 12.97 14.37 0.85
C ARG A 189 13.39 14.67 2.29
N GLU A 190 13.21 15.89 2.77
CA GLU A 190 13.30 16.20 4.20
C GLU A 190 12.21 15.50 5.04
N ARG A 191 11.06 15.18 4.41
CA ARG A 191 9.89 14.60 5.08
C ARG A 191 9.64 13.14 4.70
N PHE A 192 9.79 12.80 3.42
CA PHE A 192 9.46 11.47 2.88
C PHE A 192 10.72 10.81 2.30
N THR A 193 10.98 9.58 2.70
CA THR A 193 12.03 8.75 2.09
C THR A 193 11.63 8.30 0.67
N ARG A 194 12.56 7.69 -0.06
CA ARG A 194 12.28 7.14 -1.40
C ARG A 194 11.32 5.96 -1.36
N GLU A 195 11.25 5.30 -0.23
CA GLU A 195 10.43 4.13 0.05
C GLU A 195 9.01 4.51 0.52
N GLU A 196 8.80 5.74 0.96
CA GLU A 196 7.48 6.23 1.38
C GLU A 196 6.72 6.91 0.24
N MET A 197 7.41 7.71 -0.57
CA MET A 197 6.83 8.41 -1.71
C MET A 197 7.78 8.43 -2.90
N ALA A 198 7.29 7.99 -4.04
CA ALA A 198 8.03 8.03 -5.30
C ALA A 198 8.00 9.43 -5.92
N ILE A 199 9.07 9.80 -6.64
CA ILE A 199 9.16 11.06 -7.40
C ILE A 199 9.67 10.77 -8.79
N ILE A 200 8.96 11.27 -9.82
CA ILE A 200 9.40 11.30 -11.21
C ILE A 200 9.58 12.75 -11.64
N GLY A 201 10.79 13.10 -12.09
CA GLY A 201 11.06 14.41 -12.67
C GLY A 201 10.73 14.45 -14.15
N LEU A 202 10.17 15.56 -14.62
CA LEU A 202 9.95 15.86 -16.04
C LEU A 202 10.77 17.09 -16.44
N SER A 203 11.36 17.11 -17.64
CA SER A 203 12.00 18.33 -18.18
C SER A 203 12.03 18.31 -19.69
N SER A 204 11.88 19.48 -20.27
CA SER A 204 12.11 19.76 -21.70
C SER A 204 13.55 20.24 -22.00
N ASP A 205 14.37 20.44 -20.98
CA ASP A 205 15.75 20.92 -21.11
C ASP A 205 16.66 19.84 -21.74
N ASP A 206 17.55 20.26 -22.62
CA ASP A 206 18.50 19.39 -23.32
C ASP A 206 19.77 19.09 -22.53
N ASP A 207 19.90 19.62 -21.30
CA ASP A 207 21.02 19.31 -20.44
C ASP A 207 21.03 17.83 -20.05
N GLN A 208 22.00 17.09 -20.61
CA GLN A 208 22.19 15.64 -20.36
C GLN A 208 22.51 15.32 -18.88
N SER A 209 22.94 16.33 -18.10
CA SER A 209 23.22 16.14 -16.68
C SER A 209 21.97 16.17 -15.79
N LEU A 210 20.84 16.67 -16.29
CA LEU A 210 19.62 16.84 -15.48
C LEU A 210 19.09 15.53 -14.93
N SER A 211 19.01 14.47 -15.76
CA SER A 211 18.54 13.16 -15.29
C SER A 211 19.37 12.66 -14.10
N ALA A 212 20.71 12.75 -14.21
CA ALA A 212 21.61 12.34 -13.13
C ALA A 212 21.44 13.24 -11.88
N ARG A 213 21.21 14.54 -12.07
CA ARG A 213 20.97 15.47 -10.96
C ARG A 213 19.65 15.14 -10.25
N PHE A 214 18.56 14.88 -10.97
CA PHE A 214 17.28 14.47 -10.37
C PHE A 214 17.44 13.22 -9.53
N ILE A 215 18.03 12.15 -10.08
CA ILE A 215 18.24 10.88 -9.38
C ILE A 215 19.14 11.06 -8.14
N LYS A 216 20.26 11.79 -8.26
CA LYS A 216 21.18 12.04 -7.13
C LYS A 216 20.51 12.82 -5.99
N ASN A 217 19.56 13.70 -6.30
CA ASN A 217 18.86 14.50 -5.31
C ASN A 217 17.56 13.90 -4.80
N GLY A 218 17.27 12.67 -5.18
CA GLY A 218 16.22 11.91 -4.52
C GLY A 218 15.04 11.52 -5.38
N ALA A 219 14.98 11.90 -6.67
CA ALA A 219 13.98 11.35 -7.57
C ALA A 219 14.17 9.84 -7.75
N ASN A 220 13.08 9.11 -7.96
CA ASN A 220 13.10 7.69 -8.27
C ASN A 220 13.36 7.47 -9.76
N ASP A 221 12.82 8.35 -10.61
CA ASP A 221 13.02 8.31 -12.06
C ASP A 221 12.96 9.71 -12.68
N PHE A 222 13.27 9.78 -13.97
CA PHE A 222 13.27 11.01 -14.76
C PHE A 222 12.79 10.71 -16.18
N LEU A 223 12.01 11.62 -16.77
CA LEU A 223 11.51 11.51 -18.14
C LEU A 223 11.69 12.82 -18.89
N LYS A 224 12.29 12.75 -20.07
CA LYS A 224 12.51 13.91 -20.94
C LYS A 224 11.27 14.19 -21.81
N LYS A 225 10.82 15.44 -21.84
CA LYS A 225 9.77 15.91 -22.76
C LYS A 225 10.40 16.23 -24.14
N PRO A 226 9.73 15.93 -25.28
CA PRO A 226 8.48 15.18 -25.38
C PRO A 226 8.69 13.67 -25.21
N PHE A 227 7.77 13.00 -24.54
CA PHE A 227 7.77 11.56 -24.36
C PHE A 227 6.55 10.90 -25.00
N VAL A 228 6.65 9.62 -25.29
CA VAL A 228 5.54 8.80 -25.79
C VAL A 228 4.75 8.19 -24.61
N HIS A 229 3.46 7.90 -24.85
CA HIS A 229 2.54 7.38 -23.84
C HIS A 229 3.09 6.12 -23.17
N GLU A 230 3.60 5.19 -23.94
CA GLU A 230 4.13 3.91 -23.45
C GLU A 230 5.35 4.10 -22.54
N GLU A 231 6.26 5.00 -22.90
CA GLU A 231 7.42 5.29 -22.05
C GLU A 231 6.97 5.87 -20.71
N PHE A 232 6.03 6.84 -20.74
CA PHE A 232 5.46 7.42 -19.53
C PHE A 232 4.84 6.36 -18.62
N HIS A 233 3.96 5.51 -19.18
CA HIS A 233 3.30 4.46 -18.41
C HIS A 233 4.29 3.43 -17.87
N CYS A 234 5.26 2.99 -18.66
CA CYS A 234 6.31 2.08 -18.19
C CYS A 234 7.09 2.65 -17.01
N ARG A 235 7.45 3.94 -17.04
CA ARG A 235 8.16 4.61 -15.94
C ARG A 235 7.30 4.69 -14.68
N VAL A 236 6.06 5.14 -14.82
CA VAL A 236 5.12 5.23 -13.68
C VAL A 236 4.90 3.85 -13.06
N LEU A 237 4.62 2.82 -13.88
CA LEU A 237 4.40 1.45 -13.42
C LEU A 237 5.63 0.90 -12.70
N ASN A 238 6.81 0.97 -13.31
CA ASN A 238 8.04 0.44 -12.71
C ASN A 238 8.39 1.16 -11.39
N THR A 239 8.19 2.47 -11.34
CA THR A 239 8.45 3.25 -10.14
C THR A 239 7.51 2.86 -8.99
N LEU A 240 6.22 2.74 -9.27
CA LEU A 240 5.23 2.33 -8.27
C LEU A 240 5.37 0.85 -7.87
N ASP A 241 5.71 -0.04 -8.81
CA ASP A 241 5.98 -1.46 -8.50
C ASP A 241 7.20 -1.61 -7.60
N SER A 242 8.25 -0.81 -7.84
CA SER A 242 9.42 -0.78 -6.97
C SER A 242 9.08 -0.29 -5.57
N LEU A 243 8.28 0.78 -5.46
CA LEU A 243 7.78 1.29 -4.18
C LEU A 243 6.98 0.23 -3.41
N ASP A 244 6.05 -0.43 -4.08
CA ASP A 244 5.25 -1.51 -3.52
C ASP A 244 6.11 -2.70 -3.05
N MET A 245 7.13 -3.07 -3.82
CA MET A 245 8.06 -4.16 -3.47
C MET A 245 8.84 -3.84 -2.20
N VAL A 246 9.39 -2.63 -2.14
CA VAL A 246 10.14 -2.17 -0.95
C VAL A 246 9.21 -2.12 0.27
N ARG A 247 7.98 -1.60 0.12
CA ARG A 247 6.99 -1.58 1.21
C ARG A 247 6.67 -2.98 1.72
N ARG A 248 6.41 -3.94 0.82
CA ARG A 248 6.16 -5.34 1.22
C ARG A 248 7.34 -5.98 1.93
N LEU A 249 8.56 -5.75 1.43
CA LEU A 249 9.78 -6.23 2.08
C LEU A 249 9.93 -5.63 3.48
N TRP A 250 9.63 -4.33 3.62
CA TRP A 250 9.65 -3.65 4.91
C TRP A 250 8.61 -4.22 5.87
N GLU A 251 7.36 -4.44 5.41
CA GLU A 251 6.28 -5.05 6.19
C GLU A 251 6.65 -6.47 6.65
N GLN A 252 7.11 -7.31 5.74
CA GLN A 252 7.58 -8.67 6.07
C GLN A 252 8.74 -8.69 7.06
N ALA A 253 9.62 -7.69 6.96
CA ALA A 253 10.74 -7.56 7.86
C ALA A 253 10.37 -7.08 9.26
N ASN A 254 9.35 -6.24 9.39
CA ASN A 254 9.09 -5.43 10.58
C ASN A 254 7.74 -5.71 11.26
N LEU A 255 6.77 -6.28 10.54
CA LEU A 255 5.47 -6.63 11.12
C LEU A 255 5.39 -8.12 11.46
N ASP A 256 4.54 -8.44 12.43
CA ASP A 256 4.11 -9.82 12.70
C ASP A 256 3.07 -10.21 11.64
N TYR A 257 3.27 -11.37 11.01
CA TYR A 257 2.47 -11.82 9.86
C TYR A 257 1.01 -12.07 10.18
N LEU A 258 0.67 -12.39 11.44
CA LEU A 258 -0.68 -12.71 11.87
C LEU A 258 -1.44 -11.46 12.32
N THR A 259 -0.78 -10.62 13.12
CA THR A 259 -1.43 -9.55 13.87
C THR A 259 -1.20 -8.16 13.29
N GLU A 260 -0.28 -8.02 12.32
CA GLU A 260 0.08 -6.75 11.67
C GLU A 260 0.51 -5.61 12.61
N VAL A 261 0.86 -5.93 13.85
CA VAL A 261 1.64 -5.05 14.72
C VAL A 261 3.13 -5.29 14.48
N TYR A 262 3.97 -4.42 14.99
CA TYR A 262 5.42 -4.62 14.83
C TYR A 262 5.86 -5.96 15.45
N ASN A 263 6.89 -6.55 14.86
CA ASN A 263 7.51 -7.77 15.43
C ASN A 263 8.61 -7.40 16.46
N ARG A 264 9.10 -8.41 17.18
CA ARG A 264 10.18 -8.26 18.16
C ARG A 264 11.43 -7.62 17.56
N ARG A 265 11.80 -8.01 16.31
CA ARG A 265 12.99 -7.48 15.65
C ARG A 265 12.90 -5.97 15.43
N TYR A 266 11.76 -5.46 14.96
CA TYR A 266 11.52 -4.02 14.80
C TYR A 266 11.64 -3.28 16.13
N PHE A 267 11.05 -3.82 17.20
CA PHE A 267 11.09 -3.22 18.52
C PHE A 267 12.53 -2.98 18.99
N PHE A 268 13.38 -4.00 18.94
CA PHE A 268 14.77 -3.88 19.31
C PHE A 268 15.56 -2.94 18.38
N SER A 269 15.45 -3.13 17.07
CA SER A 269 16.15 -2.27 16.10
C SER A 269 15.77 -0.80 16.22
N ARG A 270 14.53 -0.51 16.64
CA ARG A 270 14.02 0.85 16.81
C ARG A 270 14.52 1.52 18.08
N PHE A 271 14.56 0.81 19.20
CA PHE A 271 14.81 1.44 20.49
C PHE A 271 16.24 1.26 21.00
N GLU A 272 16.92 0.18 20.73
CA GLU A 272 18.30 -0.06 21.19
C GLU A 272 19.28 1.07 20.79
N PRO A 273 19.30 1.59 19.53
CA PRO A 273 20.16 2.70 19.17
C PRO A 273 19.80 4.02 19.86
N GLN A 274 18.57 4.18 20.35
CA GLN A 274 18.10 5.41 20.98
C GLN A 274 18.37 5.47 22.49
N LEU A 275 18.66 4.35 23.16
CA LEU A 275 18.77 4.28 24.60
C LEU A 275 19.83 5.21 25.17
N SER A 276 21.02 5.30 24.55
CA SER A 276 22.07 6.21 24.97
C SER A 276 21.60 7.67 24.94
N THR A 277 20.87 8.06 23.90
CA THR A 277 20.32 9.43 23.76
C THR A 277 19.19 9.69 24.76
N LEU A 278 18.32 8.70 25.00
CA LEU A 278 17.24 8.79 25.99
C LEU A 278 17.80 8.96 27.40
N ASN A 279 18.84 8.20 27.75
CA ASN A 279 19.55 8.30 29.03
C ASN A 279 20.24 9.65 29.19
N GLN A 280 21.00 10.13 28.19
CA GLN A 280 21.69 11.43 28.23
C GLN A 280 20.70 12.59 28.38
N LYS A 281 19.57 12.54 27.68
CA LYS A 281 18.54 13.59 27.75
C LYS A 281 17.58 13.42 28.94
N GLN A 282 17.76 12.41 29.76
CA GLN A 282 16.85 12.03 30.85
C GLN A 282 15.39 11.94 30.37
N THR A 283 15.17 11.50 29.13
CA THR A 283 13.83 11.34 28.58
C THR A 283 13.21 10.11 29.19
N ALA A 284 12.07 10.27 29.83
CA ALA A 284 11.34 9.12 30.39
C ALA A 284 11.04 8.10 29.28
N PHE A 285 11.28 6.84 29.57
CA PHE A 285 10.97 5.72 28.67
C PHE A 285 10.54 4.53 29.53
N SER A 286 9.43 3.90 29.19
CA SER A 286 8.90 2.73 29.88
C SER A 286 8.40 1.72 28.89
N VAL A 287 8.33 0.48 29.32
CA VAL A 287 7.75 -0.62 28.54
C VAL A 287 6.68 -1.33 29.36
N GLY A 288 5.62 -1.76 28.70
CA GLY A 288 4.63 -2.68 29.25
C GLY A 288 4.68 -3.99 28.46
N LEU A 289 4.96 -5.09 29.14
CA LEU A 289 4.89 -6.44 28.58
C LEU A 289 3.54 -7.05 28.94
N LEU A 290 2.79 -7.52 27.96
CA LEU A 290 1.42 -8.03 28.12
C LEU A 290 1.37 -9.48 27.67
N ASP A 291 0.57 -10.27 28.36
CA ASP A 291 0.32 -11.67 28.03
C ASP A 291 -1.17 -11.97 28.17
N ILE A 292 -1.76 -12.68 27.20
CA ILE A 292 -3.18 -13.05 27.24
C ILE A 292 -3.40 -14.18 28.22
N ASP A 293 -4.16 -13.91 29.28
CA ASP A 293 -4.40 -14.89 30.34
C ASP A 293 -5.11 -16.14 29.79
N PHE A 294 -4.59 -17.30 30.17
CA PHE A 294 -5.13 -18.61 29.79
C PHE A 294 -5.25 -18.85 28.28
N PHE A 295 -4.41 -18.24 27.45
CA PHE A 295 -4.47 -18.37 25.99
C PHE A 295 -4.33 -19.84 25.52
N LYS A 296 -3.49 -20.63 26.17
CA LYS A 296 -3.41 -22.06 25.92
C LYS A 296 -4.76 -22.76 26.08
N LYS A 297 -5.57 -22.39 27.08
CA LYS A 297 -6.90 -22.97 27.31
C LYS A 297 -7.86 -22.57 26.16
N VAL A 298 -7.73 -21.37 25.59
CA VAL A 298 -8.48 -20.97 24.40
C VAL A 298 -8.16 -21.90 23.24
N ASN A 299 -6.87 -22.12 22.94
CA ASN A 299 -6.44 -23.03 21.89
C ASN A 299 -6.91 -24.48 22.12
N ASP A 300 -6.76 -24.98 23.35
CA ASP A 300 -7.13 -26.34 23.71
C ASP A 300 -8.66 -26.58 23.64
N THR A 301 -9.47 -25.51 23.81
CA THR A 301 -10.93 -25.61 23.83
C THR A 301 -11.57 -25.33 22.47
N TYR A 302 -11.08 -24.33 21.74
CA TYR A 302 -11.71 -23.82 20.52
C TYR A 302 -10.86 -24.03 19.25
N GLY A 303 -9.64 -24.55 19.40
CA GLY A 303 -8.70 -24.76 18.29
C GLY A 303 -7.83 -23.55 18.01
N HIS A 304 -6.77 -23.79 17.24
CA HIS A 304 -5.77 -22.75 16.89
C HIS A 304 -6.34 -21.63 16.03
N ASP A 305 -7.30 -21.93 15.15
CA ASP A 305 -7.93 -20.91 14.28
C ASP A 305 -8.64 -19.83 15.10
N ILE A 306 -9.38 -20.23 16.14
CA ILE A 306 -10.02 -19.29 17.07
C ILE A 306 -8.99 -18.55 17.92
N GLY A 307 -7.90 -19.24 18.33
CA GLY A 307 -6.77 -18.60 18.98
C GLY A 307 -6.13 -17.51 18.14
N ASP A 308 -5.98 -17.73 16.83
CA ASP A 308 -5.47 -16.74 15.89
C ASP A 308 -6.41 -15.54 15.77
N GLU A 309 -7.74 -15.74 15.70
CA GLU A 309 -8.73 -14.67 15.72
C GLU A 309 -8.62 -13.83 17.01
N VAL A 310 -8.43 -14.48 18.17
CA VAL A 310 -8.22 -13.79 19.46
C VAL A 310 -6.95 -12.93 19.43
N LEU A 311 -5.84 -13.45 18.89
CA LEU A 311 -4.59 -12.70 18.76
C LEU A 311 -4.74 -11.48 17.83
N ILE A 312 -5.43 -11.65 16.71
CA ILE A 312 -5.69 -10.56 15.76
C ILE A 312 -6.50 -9.46 16.43
N GLU A 313 -7.62 -9.80 17.06
CA GLU A 313 -8.50 -8.81 17.70
C GLU A 313 -7.82 -8.13 18.89
N PHE A 314 -7.05 -8.87 19.70
CA PHE A 314 -6.25 -8.31 20.80
C PHE A 314 -5.23 -7.29 20.28
N ALA A 315 -4.51 -7.62 19.22
CA ALA A 315 -3.55 -6.73 18.57
C ALA A 315 -4.22 -5.48 17.99
N GLN A 316 -5.39 -5.63 17.36
CA GLN A 316 -6.18 -4.49 16.84
C GLN A 316 -6.61 -3.55 17.96
N ARG A 317 -7.08 -4.07 19.08
CA ARG A 317 -7.43 -3.26 20.27
C ARG A 317 -6.21 -2.54 20.84
N LEU A 318 -5.06 -3.19 20.92
CA LEU A 318 -3.80 -2.55 21.30
C LEU A 318 -3.41 -1.43 20.35
N LYS A 319 -3.51 -1.68 19.04
CA LYS A 319 -3.19 -0.70 18.00
C LYS A 319 -4.15 0.50 18.03
N GLN A 320 -5.44 0.28 18.27
CA GLN A 320 -6.43 1.35 18.41
C GLN A 320 -6.19 2.19 19.66
N PHE A 321 -5.83 1.55 20.76
CA PHE A 321 -5.66 2.25 22.05
C PHE A 321 -4.33 3.00 22.15
N PHE A 322 -3.25 2.42 21.62
CA PHE A 322 -1.87 2.92 21.80
C PHE A 322 -1.22 3.39 20.50
N GLY A 323 -1.60 2.84 19.34
CA GLY A 323 -0.81 2.89 18.10
C GLY A 323 -0.62 4.28 17.50
N GLN A 324 -1.44 5.27 17.87
CA GLN A 324 -1.25 6.67 17.41
C GLN A 324 -0.03 7.35 18.04
N HIS A 325 0.37 6.95 19.25
CA HIS A 325 1.40 7.62 20.01
C HIS A 325 2.55 6.71 20.45
N PHE A 326 2.33 5.40 20.47
CA PHE A 326 3.25 4.44 21.04
C PHE A 326 3.47 3.25 20.11
N VAL A 327 4.62 2.62 20.21
CA VAL A 327 4.94 1.43 19.43
C VAL A 327 4.36 0.22 20.11
N VAL A 328 3.53 -0.53 19.38
CA VAL A 328 2.96 -1.81 19.79
C VAL A 328 3.65 -2.92 19.01
N ALA A 329 4.17 -3.94 19.65
CA ALA A 329 4.81 -5.07 18.99
C ALA A 329 4.37 -6.42 19.62
N ARG A 330 4.41 -7.49 18.81
CA ARG A 330 4.26 -8.87 19.30
C ARG A 330 5.63 -9.51 19.46
N PHE A 331 5.90 -10.10 20.64
CA PHE A 331 7.18 -10.74 20.91
C PHE A 331 7.18 -12.21 20.53
N GLY A 332 6.03 -12.86 20.52
CA GLY A 332 5.83 -14.26 20.13
C GLY A 332 4.68 -14.89 20.92
N GLY A 333 4.09 -15.97 20.41
CA GLY A 333 2.95 -16.59 21.08
C GLY A 333 1.84 -15.60 21.40
N GLU A 334 1.48 -15.49 22.69
CA GLU A 334 0.49 -14.58 23.25
C GLU A 334 1.08 -13.31 23.88
N GLU A 335 2.39 -13.05 23.70
CA GLU A 335 3.11 -11.94 24.32
C GLU A 335 3.18 -10.70 23.42
N PHE A 336 2.81 -9.56 23.98
CA PHE A 336 2.87 -8.25 23.33
C PHE A 336 3.65 -7.25 24.18
N VAL A 337 4.17 -6.21 23.53
CA VAL A 337 4.89 -5.11 24.21
C VAL A 337 4.40 -3.77 23.70
N VAL A 338 4.31 -2.79 24.60
CA VAL A 338 4.05 -1.39 24.26
C VAL A 338 5.21 -0.55 24.82
N ALA A 339 5.81 0.27 23.95
CA ALA A 339 6.89 1.19 24.32
C ALA A 339 6.35 2.61 24.50
N PHE A 340 6.57 3.20 25.66
CA PHE A 340 6.10 4.54 26.05
C PHE A 340 7.26 5.52 26.09
N LYS A 341 7.60 6.12 24.95
CA LYS A 341 8.59 7.20 24.89
C LYS A 341 7.99 8.50 25.44
N GLY A 342 8.64 9.10 26.41
CA GLY A 342 8.16 10.32 27.10
C GLY A 342 7.29 10.06 28.33
N LEU A 343 7.01 8.81 28.68
CA LEU A 343 6.26 8.46 29.88
C LEU A 343 7.10 7.66 30.87
N ASN A 344 6.94 7.97 32.15
CA ASN A 344 7.46 7.16 33.26
C ASN A 344 6.54 5.97 33.57
N GLY A 345 7.03 5.03 34.37
CA GLY A 345 6.31 3.81 34.73
C GLY A 345 4.94 4.02 35.33
N SER A 346 4.76 5.01 36.20
CA SER A 346 3.44 5.29 36.83
C SER A 346 2.41 5.74 35.81
N LYS A 347 2.78 6.56 34.83
CA LYS A 347 1.87 6.97 33.75
C LYS A 347 1.60 5.83 32.77
N ALA A 348 2.63 5.05 32.42
CA ALA A 348 2.48 3.84 31.60
C ALA A 348 1.54 2.83 32.28
N PHE A 349 1.73 2.58 33.59
CA PHE A 349 0.85 1.74 34.42
C PHE A 349 -0.60 2.19 34.29
N THR A 350 -0.88 3.48 34.50
CA THR A 350 -2.24 4.02 34.45
C THR A 350 -2.91 3.79 33.09
N LEU A 351 -2.18 3.93 31.98
CA LEU A 351 -2.71 3.69 30.63
C LEU A 351 -2.95 2.21 30.37
N LEU A 352 -2.01 1.36 30.81
CA LEU A 352 -2.10 -0.08 30.64
C LEU A 352 -3.22 -0.69 31.51
N ASP A 353 -3.45 -0.16 32.73
CA ASP A 353 -4.57 -0.62 33.55
C ASP A 353 -5.93 -0.23 32.96
N LYS A 354 -6.03 0.96 32.34
CA LYS A 354 -7.22 1.33 31.57
C LYS A 354 -7.47 0.38 30.40
N PHE A 355 -6.42 0.03 29.64
CA PHE A 355 -6.54 -0.93 28.56
C PHE A 355 -7.00 -2.30 29.08
N ARG A 356 -6.35 -2.83 30.12
CA ARG A 356 -6.71 -4.09 30.78
C ARG A 356 -8.19 -4.11 31.20
N ALA A 357 -8.66 -3.06 31.86
CA ALA A 357 -10.03 -2.95 32.30
C ALA A 357 -11.03 -2.93 31.12
N ASN A 358 -10.71 -2.20 30.05
CA ASN A 358 -11.53 -2.17 28.84
C ASN A 358 -11.59 -3.55 28.17
N LEU A 359 -10.46 -4.26 28.07
CA LEU A 359 -10.41 -5.60 27.51
C LEU A 359 -11.29 -6.57 28.30
N ALA A 360 -11.16 -6.56 29.63
CA ALA A 360 -11.94 -7.42 30.51
C ALA A 360 -13.46 -7.13 30.48
N ALA A 361 -13.85 -5.90 30.15
CA ALA A 361 -15.26 -5.48 30.07
C ALA A 361 -15.91 -5.74 28.70
N SER A 362 -15.12 -6.06 27.66
CA SER A 362 -15.63 -6.15 26.29
C SER A 362 -15.19 -7.46 25.66
N PRO A 363 -16.10 -8.41 25.42
CA PRO A 363 -15.73 -9.70 24.83
C PRO A 363 -15.10 -9.54 23.42
N ILE A 364 -14.25 -10.47 23.05
CA ILE A 364 -13.71 -10.61 21.69
C ILE A 364 -14.71 -11.39 20.86
N LYS A 365 -15.01 -10.87 19.67
CA LYS A 365 -15.84 -11.56 18.67
C LYS A 365 -14.98 -12.49 17.86
N THR A 366 -15.40 -13.76 17.79
CA THR A 366 -14.79 -14.79 16.96
C THR A 366 -15.85 -15.47 16.09
N SER A 367 -15.43 -16.23 15.13
CA SER A 367 -16.33 -17.03 14.27
C SER A 367 -17.15 -18.07 15.05
N ASP A 368 -16.68 -18.47 16.25
CA ASP A 368 -17.39 -19.42 17.17
C ASP A 368 -18.17 -18.72 18.29
N GLY A 369 -18.26 -17.38 18.27
CA GLY A 369 -18.99 -16.60 19.24
C GLY A 369 -18.16 -15.57 20.00
N GLU A 370 -18.66 -15.10 21.13
CA GLU A 370 -17.99 -14.10 21.96
C GLU A 370 -17.18 -14.74 23.09
N LEU A 371 -15.90 -14.39 23.19
CA LEU A 371 -14.98 -14.89 24.21
C LEU A 371 -14.53 -13.75 25.15
N ASN A 372 -14.65 -14.00 26.46
CA ASN A 372 -14.10 -13.10 27.48
C ASN A 372 -12.63 -13.50 27.73
N ILE A 373 -11.73 -12.58 27.43
CA ILE A 373 -10.31 -12.71 27.71
C ILE A 373 -9.84 -11.60 28.64
N THR A 374 -8.79 -11.88 29.39
CA THR A 374 -8.08 -10.92 30.24
C THR A 374 -6.61 -10.90 29.87
N THR A 375 -5.87 -9.95 30.40
CA THR A 375 -4.43 -9.85 30.20
C THR A 375 -3.74 -9.49 31.51
N SER A 376 -2.60 -10.14 31.74
CA SER A 376 -1.65 -9.75 32.78
C SER A 376 -0.58 -8.86 32.17
N ILE A 377 -0.09 -7.86 32.90
CA ILE A 377 0.80 -6.82 32.37
C ILE A 377 1.92 -6.54 33.37
N GLY A 378 3.15 -6.54 32.90
CA GLY A 378 4.32 -6.09 33.65
C GLY A 378 4.87 -4.78 33.10
N VAL A 379 5.17 -3.82 33.95
CA VAL A 379 5.66 -2.48 33.57
C VAL A 379 7.04 -2.24 34.14
N ALA A 380 7.98 -1.78 33.33
CA ALA A 380 9.29 -1.32 33.79
C ALA A 380 9.68 0.02 33.17
N SER A 381 10.47 0.82 33.89
CA SER A 381 11.01 2.08 33.43
C SER A 381 12.50 1.98 33.18
N LEU A 382 12.98 2.70 32.17
CA LEU A 382 14.42 2.81 31.87
C LEU A 382 15.14 3.52 33.03
N THR A 383 16.15 2.83 33.58
CA THR A 383 16.98 3.35 34.70
C THR A 383 18.46 3.41 34.33
N GLY A 384 18.77 3.58 33.03
CA GLY A 384 20.15 3.65 32.54
C GLY A 384 20.69 2.30 32.05
N ASP A 385 19.89 1.27 32.10
CA ASP A 385 20.21 -0.09 31.69
C ASP A 385 20.02 -0.37 30.18
N SER A 386 20.34 -1.58 29.74
CA SER A 386 20.10 -2.04 28.38
C SER A 386 18.61 -2.33 28.13
N LEU A 387 18.22 -2.39 26.86
CA LEU A 387 16.84 -2.76 26.48
C LEU A 387 16.48 -4.18 26.97
N ASP A 388 17.42 -5.11 26.90
CA ASP A 388 17.22 -6.48 27.41
C ASP A 388 16.95 -6.49 28.91
N ASN A 389 17.72 -5.74 29.71
CA ASN A 389 17.47 -5.65 31.14
C ASN A 389 16.13 -5.00 31.47
N LEU A 390 15.76 -3.96 30.72
CA LEU A 390 14.45 -3.32 30.86
C LEU A 390 13.30 -4.30 30.58
N ILE A 391 13.41 -5.10 29.52
CA ILE A 391 12.43 -6.15 29.20
C ILE A 391 12.41 -7.24 30.27
N GLN A 392 13.55 -7.68 30.76
CA GLN A 392 13.62 -8.69 31.87
C GLN A 392 12.92 -8.19 33.14
N ARG A 393 13.06 -6.91 33.48
CA ARG A 393 12.35 -6.33 34.63
C ARG A 393 10.84 -6.27 34.40
N ALA A 394 10.41 -5.93 33.19
CA ALA A 394 9.00 -5.96 32.81
C ALA A 394 8.45 -7.40 32.84
N ASP A 395 9.22 -8.40 32.41
CA ASP A 395 8.86 -9.82 32.45
C ASP A 395 8.68 -10.32 33.90
N LYS A 396 9.59 -9.93 34.79
CA LYS A 396 9.44 -10.22 36.21
C LYS A 396 8.16 -9.64 36.81
N ALA A 397 7.86 -8.37 36.50
CA ALA A 397 6.61 -7.75 36.93
C ALA A 397 5.38 -8.42 36.32
N LEU A 398 5.45 -8.90 35.06
CA LEU A 398 4.40 -9.69 34.42
C LEU A 398 4.18 -11.02 35.14
N TYR A 399 5.26 -11.70 35.49
CA TYR A 399 5.18 -12.93 36.29
C TYR A 399 4.49 -12.69 37.63
N ASP A 400 4.84 -11.61 38.35
CA ASP A 400 4.17 -11.21 39.60
C ASP A 400 2.67 -10.96 39.40
N ALA A 401 2.27 -10.33 38.28
CA ALA A 401 0.87 -10.14 37.93
C ALA A 401 0.13 -11.47 37.72
N LYS A 402 0.77 -12.45 37.05
CA LYS A 402 0.19 -13.78 36.84
C LYS A 402 0.03 -14.56 38.13
N GLU A 403 1.02 -14.52 39.04
CA GLU A 403 0.97 -15.16 40.34
C GLU A 403 -0.03 -14.52 41.29
N SER A 404 -0.24 -13.20 41.21
CA SER A 404 -1.17 -12.45 42.03
C SER A 404 -2.64 -12.60 41.62
N GLY A 405 -2.97 -13.49 40.70
CA GLY A 405 -4.35 -13.82 40.32
C GLY A 405 -4.73 -13.46 38.91
N ARG A 406 -3.78 -12.99 38.09
CA ARG A 406 -3.98 -12.57 36.66
C ARG A 406 -4.89 -11.35 36.52
N ASN A 407 -5.14 -10.94 35.29
CA ASN A 407 -5.93 -9.72 35.01
C ASN A 407 -5.47 -8.52 35.86
N LEU A 408 -4.20 -8.30 35.95
CA LEU A 408 -3.53 -7.31 36.80
C LEU A 408 -2.39 -6.62 36.05
N VAL A 409 -2.06 -5.41 36.48
CA VAL A 409 -0.84 -4.71 36.09
C VAL A 409 0.08 -4.64 37.30
N CYS A 410 1.32 -5.10 37.15
CA CYS A 410 2.38 -4.90 38.12
C CYS A 410 3.46 -3.99 37.56
N ILE A 411 4.09 -3.21 38.42
CA ILE A 411 5.19 -2.33 38.06
C ILE A 411 6.45 -2.82 38.79
N ASP A 412 7.56 -2.86 38.05
CA ASP A 412 8.88 -3.15 38.61
C ASP A 412 9.24 -2.09 39.65
N SER A 413 9.59 -2.53 40.85
CA SER A 413 9.87 -1.71 42.04
C SER A 413 11.33 -1.24 42.12
#